data_52c03a8deacc5cd8d6b95a859fcfa08d
#
_entry.id   52c03a8deacc5cd8d6b95a859fcfa08d
#
_cell.length_a   1.000
_cell.length_b   1.000
_cell.length_c   1.000
_cell.angle_alpha   90.00
_cell.angle_beta   90.00
_cell.angle_gamma   90.00
#
_symmetry.space_group_name_H-M   'P 1'
#
loop_
_entity.id
_entity.type
_entity.pdbx_description
1 polymer ?
#
loop_
_entity_poly.entity_id
_entity_poly.type
_entity_poly.pdbx_seq_one_letter_code
_entity_poly.pdbx_strand_id
1 'polypeptide(L)'
;MIDIKGVNDMNAPAHYTSDVLFFFDGKPLELALYETLFRHLESEFPEASVRVQKSQISFYGRHLFGAASLPVRRKKSWPEHCIVVTLGLSHRLDSPRVAVATEPYPGRWTHHILLSDEAQIDGELMGWLRDAWEFAQSKR
;
A
#
# COMPACT_ATOMS: atom_id res chain seq x y z
N MET A 1 7.54 18.00 17.90
CA MET A 1 7.61 17.55 17.33
C MET A 1 7.74 17.20 17.17
N ILE A 2 7.74 17.09 17.11
CA ILE A 2 7.88 16.47 16.66
C ILE A 2 8.19 15.93 16.41
N ASP A 3 8.15 15.78 16.50
CA ASP A 3 8.41 15.06 16.11
C ASP A 3 8.76 14.52 16.00
N ILE A 4 8.82 14.32 16.18
CA ILE A 4 9.14 13.75 15.91
C ILE A 4 9.19 13.15 15.62
N LYS A 5 8.90 13.08 15.69
CA LYS A 5 8.94 12.20 15.28
C LYS A 5 9.21 11.86 14.40
N GLY A 6 9.13 12.23 14.25
CA GLY A 6 9.19 11.83 13.24
C GLY A 6 10.00 11.05 12.71
N VAL A 7 10.42 10.87 13.23
CA VAL A 7 11.01 10.00 12.80
C VAL A 7 10.73 9.04 12.31
N ASN A 8 10.74 8.87 11.81
CA ASN A 8 10.06 7.86 11.51
C ASN A 8 10.76 6.68 11.30
N ASP A 9 10.08 5.64 11.42
CA ASP A 9 10.64 4.36 11.38
C ASP A 9 10.89 3.88 9.97
N MET A 10 10.21 4.46 9.01
CA MET A 10 10.38 4.15 7.61
C MET A 10 11.22 5.22 6.92
N ASN A 11 12.06 4.85 5.97
CA ASN A 11 12.89 5.79 5.26
C ASN A 11 12.04 6.60 4.28
N ALA A 12 11.65 7.79 4.71
CA ALA A 12 10.79 8.66 3.93
C ALA A 12 11.61 9.81 3.33
N PRO A 13 11.25 10.27 2.12
CA PRO A 13 11.90 11.44 1.51
C PRO A 13 11.62 12.71 2.31
N ALA A 14 12.44 13.74 2.09
CA ALA A 14 12.35 15.00 2.83
C ALA A 14 10.98 15.67 2.68
N HIS A 15 10.33 15.52 1.54
CA HIS A 15 9.03 16.15 1.29
C HIS A 15 7.86 15.19 1.40
N TYR A 16 8.04 14.08 2.13
CA TYR A 16 7.04 13.03 2.19
C TYR A 16 5.67 13.55 2.66
N THR A 17 5.63 14.29 3.75
CA THR A 17 4.36 14.74 4.31
C THR A 17 3.60 15.64 3.34
N SER A 18 4.28 16.61 2.75
CA SER A 18 3.61 17.51 1.80
C SER A 18 3.19 16.79 0.53
N ASP A 19 3.99 15.81 0.08
CA ASP A 19 3.66 15.04 -1.11
C ASP A 19 2.43 14.15 -0.87
N VAL A 20 2.30 13.57 0.32
CA VAL A 20 1.13 12.78 0.69
C VAL A 20 -0.11 13.66 0.73
N LEU A 21 -0.02 14.83 1.34
CA LEU A 21 -1.15 15.75 1.41
C LEU A 21 -1.59 16.19 0.01
N PHE A 22 -0.65 16.41 -0.88
CA PHE A 22 -0.97 16.74 -2.26
C PHE A 22 -1.61 15.57 -2.99
N PHE A 23 -1.08 14.35 -2.77
CA PHE A 23 -1.62 13.13 -3.40
C PHE A 23 -3.09 12.93 -3.08
N PHE A 24 -3.50 13.22 -1.84
CA PHE A 24 -4.87 13.03 -1.38
C PHE A 24 -5.66 14.35 -1.29
N ASP A 25 -5.25 15.35 -2.07
CA ASP A 25 -5.94 16.64 -2.04
C ASP A 25 -7.42 16.47 -2.35
N GLY A 26 -8.28 17.04 -1.48
CA GLY A 26 -9.71 16.93 -1.62
C GLY A 26 -10.28 15.56 -1.25
N LYS A 27 -9.47 14.66 -0.66
CA LYS A 27 -9.88 13.30 -0.33
C LYS A 27 -9.53 12.94 1.10
N PRO A 28 -10.19 13.57 2.08
CA PRO A 28 -9.83 13.38 3.49
C PRO A 28 -10.09 11.96 4.01
N LEU A 29 -11.11 11.27 3.49
CA LEU A 29 -11.38 9.90 3.94
C LEU A 29 -10.30 8.95 3.44
N GLU A 30 -9.88 9.12 2.19
CA GLU A 30 -8.81 8.31 1.61
C GLU A 30 -7.48 8.57 2.30
N LEU A 31 -7.21 9.83 2.63
CA LEU A 31 -6.02 10.19 3.39
C LEU A 31 -5.99 9.48 4.74
N ALA A 32 -7.11 9.46 5.45
CA ALA A 32 -7.20 8.82 6.76
C ALA A 32 -6.93 7.31 6.66
N LEU A 33 -7.48 6.66 5.63
CA LEU A 33 -7.22 5.24 5.37
C LEU A 33 -5.74 4.99 5.10
N TYR A 34 -5.14 5.84 4.28
CA TYR A 34 -3.71 5.71 3.97
C TYR A 34 -2.85 5.90 5.22
N GLU A 35 -3.17 6.88 6.04
CA GLU A 35 -2.39 7.13 7.25
C GLU A 35 -2.43 5.96 8.21
N THR A 36 -3.58 5.31 8.35
CA THR A 36 -3.70 4.12 9.17
C THR A 36 -2.88 2.98 8.58
N LEU A 37 -2.96 2.78 7.28
CA LEU A 37 -2.16 1.77 6.58
C LEU A 37 -0.67 2.04 6.80
N PHE A 38 -0.24 3.28 6.65
CA PHE A 38 1.16 3.65 6.78
C PHE A 38 1.70 3.37 8.18
N ARG A 39 0.90 3.64 9.22
CA ARG A 39 1.31 3.32 10.59
C ARG A 39 1.55 1.83 10.78
N HIS A 40 0.68 0.99 10.20
CA HIS A 40 0.88 -0.46 10.25
C HIS A 40 2.14 -0.87 9.49
N LEU A 41 2.38 -0.25 8.33
CA LEU A 41 3.57 -0.56 7.54
C LEU A 41 4.85 -0.16 8.29
N GLU A 42 4.86 1.01 8.93
CA GLU A 42 6.02 1.42 9.73
C GLU A 42 6.33 0.43 10.84
N SER A 43 5.30 -0.06 11.50
CA SER A 43 5.44 -1.00 12.59
C SER A 43 5.96 -2.35 12.12
N GLU A 44 5.42 -2.85 11.00
CA GLU A 44 5.75 -4.18 10.49
C GLU A 44 7.04 -4.20 9.67
N PHE A 45 7.35 -3.11 8.98
CA PHE A 45 8.48 -3.04 8.04
C PHE A 45 9.32 -1.79 8.31
N PRO A 46 9.96 -1.69 9.48
CA PRO A 46 10.71 -0.47 9.82
C PRO A 46 11.88 -0.19 8.87
N GLU A 47 12.35 -1.21 8.16
CA GLU A 47 13.46 -1.06 7.22
C GLU A 47 13.00 -0.65 5.82
N ALA A 48 11.70 -0.61 5.59
CA ALA A 48 11.18 -0.25 4.27
C ALA A 48 11.38 1.23 3.98
N SER A 49 11.32 1.57 2.71
CA SER A 49 11.30 2.97 2.27
C SER A 49 10.02 3.24 1.51
N VAL A 50 9.64 4.51 1.43
CA VAL A 50 8.41 4.93 0.78
C VAL A 50 8.73 6.01 -0.23
N ARG A 51 8.06 5.97 -1.38
CA ARG A 51 8.17 7.00 -2.41
C ARG A 51 6.79 7.41 -2.85
N VAL A 52 6.52 8.71 -2.80
CA VAL A 52 5.25 9.26 -3.28
C VAL A 52 5.46 9.64 -4.74
N GLN A 53 4.76 8.95 -5.62
CA GLN A 53 4.83 9.15 -7.06
C GLN A 53 3.52 9.75 -7.55
N LYS A 54 3.44 10.10 -8.82
CA LYS A 54 2.27 10.78 -9.37
C LYS A 54 1.00 9.94 -9.21
N SER A 55 1.09 8.63 -9.49
CA SER A 55 -0.09 7.76 -9.53
C SER A 55 -0.17 6.76 -8.40
N GLN A 56 0.87 6.64 -7.59
CA GLN A 56 0.86 5.71 -6.45
C GLN A 56 1.91 6.07 -5.43
N ILE A 57 1.72 5.58 -4.22
CA ILE A 57 2.70 5.66 -3.15
C ILE A 57 3.28 4.25 -3.02
N SER A 58 4.58 4.14 -3.25
CA SER A 58 5.25 2.84 -3.40
C SER A 58 6.09 2.51 -2.19
N PHE A 59 6.07 1.24 -1.79
CA PHE A 59 6.79 0.73 -0.62
C PHE A 59 7.85 -0.26 -1.06
N TYR A 60 9.08 -0.04 -0.62
CA TYR A 60 10.25 -0.81 -1.06
C TYR A 60 10.98 -1.42 0.12
N GLY A 61 11.40 -2.70 -0.06
CA GLY A 61 12.55 -3.23 0.62
C GLY A 61 13.73 -3.06 -0.34
N ARG A 62 14.41 -4.14 -0.70
CA ARG A 62 15.33 -4.11 -1.83
C ARG A 62 14.59 -3.83 -3.12
N HIS A 63 13.38 -4.32 -3.20
CA HIS A 63 12.50 -4.16 -4.37
C HIS A 63 11.13 -3.71 -3.92
N LEU A 64 10.36 -3.22 -4.86
CA LEU A 64 8.97 -2.85 -4.64
C LEU A 64 8.19 -4.05 -4.13
N PHE A 65 7.50 -3.92 -2.98
CA PHE A 65 6.68 -5.00 -2.47
C PHE A 65 5.21 -4.63 -2.35
N GLY A 66 4.88 -3.37 -2.41
CA GLY A 66 3.49 -2.94 -2.31
C GLY A 66 3.32 -1.49 -2.66
N ALA A 67 2.08 -1.08 -2.85
CA ALA A 67 1.76 0.31 -3.18
C ALA A 67 0.35 0.63 -2.71
N ALA A 68 0.09 1.91 -2.53
CA ALA A 68 -1.24 2.44 -2.27
C ALA A 68 -1.56 3.46 -3.35
N SER A 69 -2.79 3.46 -3.83
CA SER A 69 -3.20 4.41 -4.86
C SER A 69 -4.69 4.72 -4.74
N LEU A 70 -5.13 5.69 -5.51
CA LEU A 70 -6.55 6.00 -5.65
C LEU A 70 -7.09 5.20 -6.84
N PRO A 71 -8.38 4.81 -6.80
CA PRO A 71 -8.97 4.08 -7.92
C PRO A 71 -8.95 4.92 -9.19
N VAL A 72 -8.45 4.36 -10.30
CA VAL A 72 -8.42 5.03 -11.59
C VAL A 72 -9.55 4.53 -12.47
N ARG A 73 -9.69 3.22 -12.57
CA ARG A 73 -10.74 2.58 -13.36
C ARG A 73 -11.71 1.88 -12.43
N ARG A 74 -12.43 2.68 -11.66
CA ARG A 74 -13.31 2.11 -10.66
C ARG A 74 -14.58 1.55 -11.28
N LYS A 75 -15.02 0.43 -10.73
CA LYS A 75 -16.30 -0.17 -11.12
C LYS A 75 -17.42 0.41 -10.26
N LYS A 76 -18.65 0.36 -10.75
CA LYS A 76 -19.79 0.87 -9.99
C LYS A 76 -19.96 0.20 -8.63
N SER A 77 -19.56 -1.07 -8.54
CA SER A 77 -19.70 -1.83 -7.31
C SER A 77 -18.66 -1.47 -6.25
N TRP A 78 -17.65 -0.69 -6.61
CA TRP A 78 -16.60 -0.30 -5.65
C TRP A 78 -17.10 0.81 -4.73
N PRO A 79 -16.64 0.84 -3.47
CA PRO A 79 -17.01 1.91 -2.55
C PRO A 79 -16.65 3.28 -3.12
N GLU A 80 -17.46 4.26 -2.79
CA GLU A 80 -17.24 5.63 -3.26
C GLU A 80 -15.90 6.17 -2.73
N HIS A 81 -15.60 5.90 -1.47
CA HIS A 81 -14.36 6.35 -0.82
C HIS A 81 -13.52 5.13 -0.49
N CYS A 82 -12.46 4.92 -1.24
CA CYS A 82 -11.55 3.81 -0.97
C CYS A 82 -10.17 4.12 -1.53
N ILE A 83 -9.17 3.38 -1.01
CA ILE A 83 -7.85 3.34 -1.61
C ILE A 83 -7.60 1.93 -2.11
N VAL A 84 -6.67 1.79 -3.03
CA VAL A 84 -6.28 0.50 -3.60
C VAL A 84 -4.92 0.13 -3.05
N VAL A 85 -4.83 -1.05 -2.42
CA VAL A 85 -3.54 -1.61 -2.01
C VAL A 85 -3.13 -2.62 -3.07
N THR A 86 -1.95 -2.44 -3.62
CA THR A 86 -1.40 -3.32 -4.65
C THR A 86 -0.25 -4.11 -4.05
N LEU A 87 -0.25 -5.42 -4.26
CA LEU A 87 0.86 -6.26 -3.79
C LEU A 87 1.11 -7.41 -4.76
N GLY A 88 2.35 -7.90 -4.76
CA GLY A 88 2.79 -8.95 -5.67
C GLY A 88 3.16 -10.22 -4.93
N LEU A 89 2.69 -11.36 -5.47
CA LEU A 89 2.98 -12.68 -4.91
C LEU A 89 3.32 -13.64 -6.04
N SER A 90 3.90 -14.78 -5.67
CA SER A 90 4.22 -15.84 -6.64
C SER A 90 2.99 -16.63 -7.09
N HIS A 91 1.86 -16.42 -6.43
CA HIS A 91 0.62 -17.18 -6.68
C HIS A 91 -0.57 -16.24 -6.52
N ARG A 92 -1.71 -16.66 -7.04
CA ARG A 92 -2.95 -15.91 -6.93
C ARG A 92 -3.58 -16.16 -5.56
N LEU A 93 -3.97 -15.07 -4.89
CA LEU A 93 -4.77 -15.17 -3.68
C LEU A 93 -6.21 -15.52 -4.03
N ASP A 94 -6.76 -16.51 -3.34
CA ASP A 94 -8.16 -16.92 -3.48
C ASP A 94 -8.95 -16.29 -2.34
N SER A 95 -9.36 -15.05 -2.52
CA SER A 95 -10.08 -14.30 -1.50
C SER A 95 -11.03 -13.30 -2.14
N PRO A 96 -12.25 -13.16 -1.61
CA PRO A 96 -13.19 -12.16 -2.12
C PRO A 96 -12.71 -10.72 -1.87
N ARG A 97 -11.70 -10.52 -1.03
CA ARG A 97 -11.13 -9.19 -0.80
C ARG A 97 -10.28 -8.71 -1.97
N VAL A 98 -9.87 -9.62 -2.86
CA VAL A 98 -9.09 -9.25 -4.03
C VAL A 98 -10.04 -8.77 -5.12
N ALA A 99 -9.97 -7.48 -5.44
CA ALA A 99 -10.82 -6.89 -6.45
C ALA A 99 -10.35 -7.22 -7.86
N VAL A 100 -9.02 -7.24 -8.06
CA VAL A 100 -8.41 -7.56 -9.35
C VAL A 100 -7.14 -8.37 -9.09
N ALA A 101 -6.93 -9.42 -9.88
CA ALA A 101 -5.69 -10.19 -9.84
C ALA A 101 -5.27 -10.45 -11.27
N THR A 102 -4.00 -10.18 -11.58
CA THR A 102 -3.44 -10.42 -12.91
C THR A 102 -2.07 -11.07 -12.78
N GLU A 103 -1.68 -11.81 -13.81
CA GLU A 103 -0.37 -12.44 -13.86
C GLU A 103 0.42 -11.87 -15.04
N PRO A 104 1.08 -10.70 -14.86
CA PRO A 104 1.82 -10.07 -15.95
C PRO A 104 3.01 -10.91 -16.44
N TYR A 105 3.58 -11.74 -15.53
CA TYR A 105 4.65 -12.68 -15.88
C TYR A 105 4.37 -13.99 -15.17
N PRO A 106 4.81 -15.12 -15.74
CA PRO A 106 4.61 -16.42 -15.07
C PRO A 106 5.17 -16.41 -13.65
N GLY A 107 4.33 -16.80 -12.70
CA GLY A 107 4.70 -16.85 -11.29
C GLY A 107 4.79 -15.50 -10.61
N ARG A 108 4.26 -14.44 -11.22
CA ARG A 108 4.24 -13.10 -10.63
C ARG A 108 2.83 -12.55 -10.74
N TRP A 109 2.10 -12.59 -9.62
CA TRP A 109 0.72 -12.17 -9.55
C TRP A 109 0.59 -10.82 -8.88
N THR A 110 -0.09 -9.89 -9.53
CA THR A 110 -0.40 -8.56 -8.98
C THR A 110 -1.83 -8.56 -8.49
N HIS A 111 -2.02 -8.13 -7.27
CA HIS A 111 -3.34 -8.09 -6.62
C HIS A 111 -3.69 -6.67 -6.26
N HIS A 112 -4.96 -6.30 -6.48
CA HIS A 112 -5.50 -5.02 -6.04
C HIS A 112 -6.58 -5.30 -5.02
N ILE A 113 -6.42 -4.72 -3.83
CA ILE A 113 -7.33 -4.91 -2.71
C ILE A 113 -7.88 -3.55 -2.33
N LEU A 114 -9.19 -3.43 -2.23
CA LEU A 114 -9.83 -2.16 -1.89
C LEU A 114 -9.93 -2.02 -0.37
N LEU A 115 -9.58 -0.84 0.13
CA LEU A 115 -9.79 -0.49 1.52
C LEU A 115 -10.74 0.68 1.59
N SER A 116 -11.88 0.48 2.25
CA SER A 116 -12.88 1.52 2.47
C SER A 116 -13.14 1.76 3.95
N ASP A 117 -12.55 0.98 4.83
CA ASP A 117 -12.72 1.06 6.27
C ASP A 117 -11.41 0.68 6.94
N GLU A 118 -11.05 1.40 8.00
CA GLU A 118 -9.80 1.14 8.72
C GLU A 118 -9.76 -0.27 9.32
N ALA A 119 -10.92 -0.85 9.65
CA ALA A 119 -10.99 -2.21 10.18
C ALA A 119 -10.49 -3.26 9.18
N GLN A 120 -10.44 -2.93 7.90
CA GLN A 120 -9.91 -3.82 6.86
C GLN A 120 -8.39 -3.87 6.85
N ILE A 121 -7.74 -2.94 7.56
CA ILE A 121 -6.29 -2.96 7.72
C ILE A 121 -6.02 -3.87 8.92
N ASP A 122 -6.07 -5.14 8.69
CA ASP A 122 -6.11 -6.18 9.70
C ASP A 122 -4.94 -7.16 9.53
N GLY A 123 -4.92 -8.19 10.37
CA GLY A 123 -3.86 -9.18 10.34
C GLY A 123 -3.77 -9.93 9.02
N GLU A 124 -4.90 -10.19 8.37
CA GLU A 124 -4.89 -10.86 7.08
C GLU A 124 -4.20 -10.01 6.02
N LEU A 125 -4.58 -8.72 5.92
CA LEU A 125 -3.95 -7.81 4.96
C LEU A 125 -2.46 -7.67 5.25
N MET A 126 -2.10 -7.48 6.52
CA MET A 126 -0.69 -7.30 6.87
C MET A 126 0.10 -8.59 6.63
N GLY A 127 -0.54 -9.76 6.78
CA GLY A 127 0.07 -11.03 6.43
C GLY A 127 0.36 -11.15 4.94
N TRP A 128 -0.57 -10.72 4.10
CA TRP A 128 -0.35 -10.68 2.65
C TRP A 128 0.79 -9.72 2.28
N LEU A 129 0.87 -8.58 2.96
CA LEU A 129 1.96 -7.65 2.72
C LEU A 129 3.30 -8.22 3.19
N ARG A 130 3.29 -9.00 4.27
CA ARG A 130 4.49 -9.72 4.71
C ARG A 130 4.94 -10.73 3.66
N ASP A 131 4.00 -11.48 3.11
CA ASP A 131 4.30 -12.43 2.05
C ASP A 131 4.84 -11.72 0.81
N ALA A 132 4.27 -10.56 0.49
CA ALA A 132 4.74 -9.75 -0.64
C ALA A 132 6.15 -9.22 -0.39
N TRP A 133 6.44 -8.79 0.84
CA TRP A 133 7.78 -8.38 1.23
C TRP A 133 8.79 -9.51 0.98
N GLU A 134 8.46 -10.71 1.48
CA GLU A 134 9.36 -11.85 1.35
C GLU A 134 9.54 -12.26 -0.11
N PHE A 135 8.46 -12.23 -0.88
CA PHE A 135 8.54 -12.53 -2.31
C PHE A 135 9.43 -11.51 -3.03
N ALA A 136 9.27 -10.23 -2.72
CA ALA A 136 10.08 -9.18 -3.33
C ALA A 136 11.56 -9.32 -2.95
N GLN A 137 11.84 -9.67 -1.68
CA GLN A 137 13.21 -9.86 -1.23
C GLN A 137 13.91 -11.03 -1.93
N SER A 138 13.14 -12.01 -2.41
CA SER A 138 13.70 -13.17 -3.11
C SER A 138 14.11 -12.85 -4.54
N LYS A 139 13.75 -11.71 -5.09
CA LYS A 139 14.09 -11.30 -6.44
C LYS A 139 15.56 -10.91 -6.52
N ARG A 140 16.14 -11.05 -7.71
CA ARG A 140 17.53 -10.69 -7.94
C ARG A 140 17.68 -9.38 -8.67
#